data_9301e78c78426bdf8d888db9dcd8d937
#
_entry.id   9301e78c78426bdf8d888db9dcd8d937
#
_cell.length_a   1.000
_cell.length_b   1.000
_cell.length_c   1.000
_cell.angle_alpha   90.00
_cell.angle_beta   90.00
_cell.angle_gamma   90.00
#
_symmetry.space_group_name_H-M   'P 1'
#
loop_
_entity.id
_entity.type
_entity.pdbx_description
1 polymer ?
#
loop_
_entity_poly.entity_id
_entity_poly.type
_entity_poly.pdbx_seq_one_letter_code
_entity_poly.pdbx_strand_id
1 'polypeptide(L)'
;MQRYSGFGLLKHSFSHNENWQRMWRNPTPKPVYDVVIVGGGGHGLATAYYLAKVFGVKNVAVVEKGWLGGGNTARNTTIVRSNYLWDESAHLYEHAMKLWEGLSQDINYNVMFSQRGVFNLGHSLQDMRDIER
;
A
#
# COMPACT_ATOMS: atom_id res chain seq x y z
N MET A 1 14.01 -6.28 8.82
CA MET A 1 12.90 -7.00 8.18
C MET A 1 13.34 -8.44 7.99
N GLN A 2 12.56 -9.39 8.48
CA GLN A 2 12.89 -10.80 8.29
C GLN A 2 12.59 -11.16 6.83
N ARG A 3 13.62 -11.46 6.05
CA ARG A 3 13.44 -11.87 4.65
C ARG A 3 13.05 -13.36 4.64
N TYR A 4 12.00 -13.69 3.94
CA TYR A 4 11.67 -15.08 3.67
C TYR A 4 12.65 -15.63 2.65
N SER A 5 13.48 -16.56 3.07
CA SER A 5 14.38 -17.31 2.15
C SER A 5 13.59 -18.47 1.54
N GLY A 6 14.03 -18.96 0.37
CA GLY A 6 13.45 -20.18 -0.23
C GLY A 6 13.47 -21.37 0.73
N PHE A 7 14.54 -21.49 1.52
CA PHE A 7 14.63 -22.52 2.57
C PHE A 7 13.63 -22.32 3.70
N GLY A 8 13.35 -21.06 4.09
CA GLY A 8 12.30 -20.73 5.05
C GLY A 8 10.91 -21.12 4.56
N LEU A 9 10.61 -20.85 3.29
CA LEU A 9 9.35 -21.25 2.66
C LEU A 9 9.19 -22.76 2.63
N LEU A 10 10.24 -23.49 2.23
CA LEU A 10 10.26 -24.95 2.22
C LEU A 10 10.02 -25.51 3.64
N LYS A 11 10.71 -25.01 4.63
CA LYS A 11 10.51 -25.41 6.04
C LYS A 11 9.07 -25.24 6.51
N HIS A 12 8.45 -24.09 6.19
CA HIS A 12 7.09 -23.80 6.59
C HIS A 12 6.05 -24.58 5.79
N SER A 13 6.34 -24.99 4.55
CA SER A 13 5.45 -25.87 3.77
C SER A 13 5.27 -27.24 4.42
N PHE A 14 6.29 -27.77 5.08
CA PHE A 14 6.19 -29.03 5.82
C PHE A 14 5.33 -28.93 7.11
N SER A 15 5.11 -27.73 7.64
CA SER A 15 4.22 -27.48 8.76
C SER A 15 2.84 -26.92 8.32
N HIS A 16 2.41 -27.18 7.08
CA HIS A 16 1.18 -26.66 6.49
C HIS A 16 1.04 -25.12 6.61
N ASN A 17 2.17 -24.42 6.60
CA ASN A 17 2.24 -22.97 6.81
C ASN A 17 1.69 -22.49 8.15
N GLU A 18 1.66 -23.34 9.16
CA GLU A 18 1.30 -22.99 10.52
C GLU A 18 2.51 -22.41 11.29
N ASN A 19 2.22 -21.70 12.36
CA ASN A 19 3.26 -21.15 13.27
C ASN A 19 4.21 -20.13 12.62
N TRP A 20 3.78 -19.45 11.58
CA TRP A 20 4.51 -18.31 11.06
C TRP A 20 4.58 -17.19 12.10
N GLN A 21 5.75 -16.59 12.24
CA GLN A 21 5.89 -15.40 13.06
C GLN A 21 5.06 -14.26 12.42
N ARG A 22 4.17 -13.64 13.21
CA ARG A 22 3.37 -12.50 12.73
C ARG A 22 4.29 -11.38 12.22
N MET A 23 3.97 -10.81 11.07
CA MET A 23 4.75 -9.71 10.48
C MET A 23 4.62 -8.41 11.26
N TRP A 24 3.49 -8.20 11.92
CA TRP A 24 3.26 -7.06 12.79
C TRP A 24 3.50 -7.44 14.25
N ARG A 25 3.97 -6.48 15.01
CA ARG A 25 4.24 -6.62 16.45
C ARG A 25 3.31 -5.71 17.23
N ASN A 26 2.93 -6.14 18.42
CA ASN A 26 2.29 -5.29 19.43
C ASN A 26 3.34 -5.02 20.53
N PRO A 27 4.28 -4.12 20.30
CA PRO A 27 5.27 -3.78 21.31
C PRO A 27 4.62 -2.98 22.43
N THR A 28 5.20 -3.04 23.62
CA THR A 28 4.86 -2.11 24.69
C THR A 28 5.13 -0.69 24.20
N PRO A 29 4.17 0.23 24.32
CA PRO A 29 4.37 1.62 23.91
C PRO A 29 5.58 2.24 24.60
N LYS A 30 6.35 3.00 23.83
CA LYS A 30 7.44 3.82 24.38
C LYS A 30 6.86 5.07 25.05
N PRO A 31 7.58 5.69 25.99
CA PRO A 31 7.12 6.92 26.62
C PRO A 31 7.10 8.12 25.66
N VAL A 32 7.91 8.12 24.60
CA VAL A 32 8.03 9.22 23.64
C VAL A 32 8.19 8.67 22.22
N TYR A 33 7.55 9.31 21.28
CA TYR A 33 7.70 9.12 19.83
C TYR A 33 7.95 10.44 19.14
N ASP A 34 8.71 10.43 18.05
CA ASP A 34 8.95 11.61 17.22
C ASP A 34 7.70 11.96 16.41
N VAL A 35 6.97 10.93 15.95
CA VAL A 35 5.74 11.08 15.17
C VAL A 35 4.72 10.04 15.63
N VAL A 36 3.49 10.50 15.82
CA VAL A 36 2.33 9.63 16.06
C VAL A 36 1.35 9.78 14.90
N ILE A 37 1.03 8.69 14.23
CA ILE A 37 0.10 8.63 13.11
C ILE A 37 -1.19 7.98 13.61
N VAL A 38 -2.30 8.67 13.48
CA VAL A 38 -3.62 8.17 13.84
C VAL A 38 -4.29 7.54 12.62
N GLY A 39 -4.51 6.23 12.69
CA GLY A 39 -5.11 5.42 11.63
C GLY A 39 -4.11 4.51 10.93
N GLY A 40 -4.37 3.21 10.98
CA GLY A 40 -3.57 2.14 10.34
C GLY A 40 -4.09 1.74 8.96
N GLY A 41 -4.67 2.68 8.20
CA GLY A 41 -5.04 2.48 6.80
C GLY A 41 -3.87 2.68 5.84
N GLY A 42 -4.12 2.58 4.52
CA GLY A 42 -3.10 2.71 3.48
C GLY A 42 -2.29 4.01 3.59
N HIS A 43 -2.95 5.14 3.83
CA HIS A 43 -2.27 6.43 3.99
C HIS A 43 -1.38 6.47 5.24
N GLY A 44 -1.89 6.01 6.39
CA GLY A 44 -1.11 6.02 7.63
C GLY A 44 0.10 5.09 7.56
N LEU A 45 -0.07 3.90 7.01
CA LEU A 45 1.03 2.94 6.83
C LEU A 45 2.06 3.43 5.81
N ALA A 46 1.61 4.02 4.69
CA ALA A 46 2.51 4.61 3.70
C ALA A 46 3.28 5.80 4.28
N THR A 47 2.61 6.67 5.07
CA THR A 47 3.26 7.78 5.76
C THR A 47 4.39 7.27 6.67
N ALA A 48 4.11 6.27 7.51
CA ALA A 48 5.13 5.68 8.39
C ALA A 48 6.29 5.08 7.58
N TYR A 49 5.99 4.39 6.48
CA TYR A 49 6.98 3.78 5.60
C TYR A 49 7.89 4.84 4.97
N TYR A 50 7.33 5.89 4.37
CA TYR A 50 8.11 6.92 3.70
C TYR A 50 8.86 7.84 4.68
N LEU A 51 8.32 8.12 5.86
CA LEU A 51 9.05 8.80 6.93
C LEU A 51 10.35 8.06 7.26
N ALA A 52 10.28 6.74 7.37
CA ALA A 52 11.46 5.93 7.66
C ALA A 52 12.39 5.80 6.45
N LYS A 53 11.83 5.55 5.25
CA LYS A 53 12.61 5.28 4.03
C LYS A 53 13.33 6.51 3.50
N VAL A 54 12.63 7.64 3.42
CA VAL A 54 13.12 8.86 2.76
C VAL A 54 13.76 9.82 3.76
N PHE A 55 13.14 9.99 4.92
CA PHE A 55 13.55 11.00 5.90
C PHE A 55 14.32 10.43 7.08
N GLY A 56 14.48 9.11 7.18
CA GLY A 56 15.19 8.46 8.28
C GLY A 56 14.49 8.53 9.64
N VAL A 57 13.25 9.00 9.70
CA VAL A 57 12.45 9.10 10.93
C VAL A 57 11.92 7.72 11.29
N LYS A 58 12.52 7.08 12.31
CA LYS A 58 12.24 5.68 12.66
C LYS A 58 11.47 5.51 13.97
N ASN A 59 11.41 6.53 14.80
CA ASN A 59 10.69 6.48 16.07
C ASN A 59 9.24 6.95 15.87
N VAL A 60 8.49 6.17 15.11
CA VAL A 60 7.11 6.45 14.70
C VAL A 60 6.17 5.45 15.36
N ALA A 61 5.05 5.93 15.87
CA ALA A 61 3.92 5.10 16.28
C ALA A 61 2.76 5.24 15.30
N VAL A 62 2.11 4.12 14.98
CA VAL A 62 0.82 4.11 14.29
C VAL A 62 -0.23 3.62 15.25
N VAL A 63 -1.25 4.41 15.49
CA VAL A 63 -2.35 4.10 16.42
C VAL A 63 -3.59 3.78 15.61
N GLU A 64 -4.09 2.56 15.76
CA GLU A 64 -5.30 2.07 15.06
C GLU A 64 -6.32 1.58 16.09
N LYS A 65 -7.56 2.05 15.96
CA LYS A 65 -8.65 1.70 16.90
C LYS A 65 -9.23 0.30 16.68
N GLY A 66 -9.07 -0.24 15.47
CA GLY A 66 -9.63 -1.53 15.09
C GLY A 66 -8.54 -2.52 14.67
N TRP A 67 -8.41 -2.73 13.38
CA TRP A 67 -7.40 -3.61 12.79
C TRP A 67 -6.77 -2.93 11.55
N LEU A 68 -5.54 -3.29 11.25
CA LEU A 68 -4.79 -2.68 10.15
C LEU A 68 -5.54 -2.81 8.82
N GLY A 69 -5.72 -1.68 8.15
CA GLY A 69 -6.46 -1.63 6.90
C GLY A 69 -7.98 -1.75 7.03
N GLY A 70 -8.53 -1.89 8.23
CA GLY A 70 -9.95 -2.20 8.49
C GLY A 70 -10.98 -1.18 8.03
N GLY A 71 -10.55 0.02 7.64
CA GLY A 71 -11.37 1.04 7.01
C GLY A 71 -11.55 0.81 5.50
N ASN A 72 -11.46 1.89 4.73
CA ASN A 72 -11.60 1.86 3.26
C ASN A 72 -10.52 1.02 2.56
N THR A 73 -9.33 0.90 3.15
CA THR A 73 -8.20 0.19 2.53
C THR A 73 -8.53 -1.27 2.22
N ALA A 74 -9.18 -1.99 3.14
CA ALA A 74 -9.56 -3.38 2.92
C ALA A 74 -10.94 -3.56 2.22
N ARG A 75 -11.60 -2.47 1.85
CA ARG A 75 -12.94 -2.48 1.25
C ARG A 75 -12.98 -1.79 -0.11
N ASN A 76 -11.84 -1.51 -0.68
CA ASN A 76 -11.74 -0.88 -2.00
C ASN A 76 -11.79 -1.92 -3.13
N THR A 77 -11.94 -1.45 -4.36
CA THR A 77 -11.98 -2.28 -5.56
C THR A 77 -10.63 -2.79 -6.03
N THR A 78 -9.54 -2.43 -5.33
CA THR A 78 -8.15 -2.75 -5.70
C THR A 78 -7.73 -2.28 -7.10
N ILE A 79 -8.42 -1.28 -7.64
CA ILE A 79 -8.09 -0.66 -8.93
C ILE A 79 -7.24 0.58 -8.67
N VAL A 80 -6.02 0.58 -9.19
CA VAL A 80 -5.12 1.74 -9.17
C VAL A 80 -5.09 2.32 -10.59
N ARG A 81 -5.40 3.60 -10.71
CA ARG A 81 -5.49 4.28 -12.02
C ARG A 81 -5.07 5.75 -11.92
N SER A 82 -4.66 6.36 -13.02
CA SER A 82 -4.30 7.78 -13.11
C SER A 82 -5.17 8.58 -14.07
N ASN A 83 -6.10 7.95 -14.78
CA ASN A 83 -6.98 8.59 -15.77
C ASN A 83 -8.11 9.41 -15.11
N TYR A 84 -7.74 10.44 -14.36
CA TYR A 84 -8.67 11.38 -13.74
C TYR A 84 -8.81 12.63 -14.62
N LEU A 85 -10.00 13.22 -14.64
CA LEU A 85 -10.33 14.38 -15.46
C LEU A 85 -9.69 15.69 -14.98
N TRP A 86 -9.21 15.71 -13.72
CA TRP A 86 -8.61 16.89 -13.10
C TRP A 86 -7.10 16.77 -13.14
N ASP A 87 -6.42 17.73 -13.75
CA ASP A 87 -4.97 17.70 -13.96
C ASP A 87 -4.18 17.47 -12.64
N GLU A 88 -4.56 18.16 -11.58
CA GLU A 88 -3.92 18.01 -10.27
C GLU A 88 -4.07 16.59 -9.72
N SER A 89 -5.25 16.00 -9.88
CA SER A 89 -5.50 14.62 -9.49
C SER A 89 -4.74 13.65 -10.36
N ALA A 90 -4.70 13.88 -11.67
CA ALA A 90 -3.98 13.01 -12.62
C ALA A 90 -2.49 12.93 -12.27
N HIS A 91 -1.83 14.06 -12.02
CA HIS A 91 -0.43 14.10 -11.60
C HIS A 91 -0.15 13.37 -10.28
N LEU A 92 -1.04 13.55 -9.29
CA LEU A 92 -0.91 12.85 -8.01
C LEU A 92 -1.02 11.33 -8.18
N TYR A 93 -2.02 10.89 -8.94
CA TYR A 93 -2.25 9.46 -9.16
C TYR A 93 -1.22 8.82 -10.08
N GLU A 94 -0.68 9.56 -11.05
CA GLU A 94 0.45 9.11 -11.86
C GLU A 94 1.70 8.88 -10.99
N HIS A 95 2.00 9.80 -10.09
CA HIS A 95 3.08 9.61 -9.12
C HIS A 95 2.82 8.39 -8.23
N ALA A 96 1.60 8.22 -7.73
CA ALA A 96 1.23 7.05 -6.93
C ALA A 96 1.40 5.73 -7.70
N MET A 97 1.05 5.69 -8.99
CA MET A 97 1.29 4.51 -9.83
C MET A 97 2.77 4.13 -9.91
N LYS A 98 3.66 5.10 -10.11
CA LYS A 98 5.11 4.88 -10.11
C LYS A 98 5.62 4.29 -8.79
N LEU A 99 5.03 4.70 -7.67
CA LEU A 99 5.35 4.10 -6.37
C LEU A 99 4.86 2.65 -6.29
N TRP A 100 3.69 2.32 -6.85
CA TRP A 100 3.18 0.95 -6.91
C TRP A 100 4.05 0.03 -7.76
N GLU A 101 4.58 0.52 -8.89
CA GLU A 101 5.47 -0.24 -9.77
C GLU A 101 6.71 -0.78 -9.05
N GLY A 102 7.32 0.03 -8.19
CA GLY A 102 8.51 -0.33 -7.40
C GLY A 102 8.21 -1.05 -6.09
N LEU A 103 6.98 -1.03 -5.62
CA LEU A 103 6.65 -1.39 -4.24
C LEU A 103 6.98 -2.85 -3.90
N SER A 104 6.73 -3.80 -4.81
CA SER A 104 7.04 -5.21 -4.57
C SER A 104 8.53 -5.44 -4.29
N GLN A 105 9.40 -4.74 -4.99
CA GLN A 105 10.85 -4.82 -4.81
C GLN A 105 11.28 -4.11 -3.51
N ASP A 106 10.68 -2.97 -3.24
CA ASP A 106 10.98 -2.17 -2.05
C ASP A 106 10.72 -2.91 -0.75
N ILE A 107 9.58 -3.60 -0.66
CA ILE A 107 9.17 -4.31 0.55
C ILE A 107 9.49 -5.80 0.50
N ASN A 108 10.05 -6.30 -0.60
CA ASN A 108 10.33 -7.72 -0.84
C ASN A 108 9.08 -8.60 -0.65
N TYR A 109 7.96 -8.14 -1.19
CA TYR A 109 6.67 -8.82 -1.11
C TYR A 109 5.88 -8.60 -2.39
N ASN A 110 5.33 -9.66 -2.99
CA ASN A 110 4.51 -9.52 -4.18
C ASN A 110 3.16 -8.87 -3.84
N VAL A 111 3.00 -7.61 -4.19
CA VAL A 111 1.74 -6.85 -4.02
C VAL A 111 0.71 -7.16 -5.12
N MET A 112 1.03 -8.07 -6.04
CA MET A 112 0.19 -8.48 -7.18
C MET A 112 -0.27 -7.30 -8.05
N PHE A 113 0.54 -6.25 -8.15
CA PHE A 113 0.28 -5.12 -9.03
C PHE A 113 0.52 -5.51 -10.48
N SER A 114 -0.51 -5.42 -11.32
CA SER A 114 -0.46 -5.80 -12.73
C SER A 114 -1.08 -4.71 -13.59
N GLN A 115 -0.27 -4.07 -14.42
CA GLN A 115 -0.73 -3.04 -15.35
C GLN A 115 -1.34 -3.69 -16.59
N ARG A 116 -2.63 -3.45 -16.81
CA ARG A 116 -3.38 -4.01 -17.93
C ARG A 116 -4.08 -2.97 -18.79
N GLY A 117 -3.91 -1.70 -18.44
CA GLY A 117 -4.59 -0.59 -19.07
C GLY A 117 -6.02 -0.39 -18.57
N VAL A 118 -6.67 0.63 -19.10
CA VAL A 118 -8.05 1.02 -18.79
C VAL A 118 -8.79 1.21 -20.09
N PHE A 119 -9.98 0.65 -20.18
CA PHE A 119 -10.90 0.90 -21.29
C PHE A 119 -12.02 1.84 -20.82
N ASN A 120 -12.14 2.98 -21.44
CA ASN A 120 -13.27 3.87 -21.26
C ASN A 120 -14.26 3.64 -22.43
N LEU A 121 -15.49 3.33 -22.08
CA LEU A 121 -16.54 3.07 -23.06
C LEU A 121 -17.44 4.31 -23.18
N GLY A 122 -17.57 4.86 -24.39
CA GLY A 122 -18.49 5.94 -24.70
C GLY A 122 -19.68 5.43 -25.49
N HIS A 123 -20.90 5.77 -25.05
CA HIS A 123 -22.16 5.41 -25.73
C HIS A 123 -22.86 6.59 -26.36
N SER A 124 -22.39 7.81 -26.12
CA SER A 124 -22.92 9.05 -26.66
C SER A 124 -21.82 9.94 -27.24
N LEU A 125 -22.19 10.91 -28.03
CA LEU A 125 -21.26 11.92 -28.56
C LEU A 125 -20.62 12.73 -27.40
N GLN A 126 -21.38 12.95 -26.32
CA GLN A 126 -20.86 13.64 -25.14
C GLN A 126 -19.81 12.79 -24.41
N ASP A 127 -20.08 11.49 -24.22
CA ASP A 127 -19.12 10.57 -23.59
C ASP A 127 -17.81 10.52 -24.40
N MET A 128 -17.89 10.51 -25.73
CA MET A 128 -16.71 10.49 -26.58
C MET A 128 -15.87 11.77 -26.43
N ARG A 129 -16.52 12.93 -26.33
CA ARG A 129 -15.83 14.20 -26.07
C ARG A 129 -15.17 14.27 -24.72
N ASP A 130 -15.81 13.68 -23.70
CA ASP A 130 -15.27 13.63 -22.34
C ASP A 130 -14.10 12.64 -22.24
N ILE A 131 -14.11 11.57 -23.03
CA ILE A 131 -12.99 10.61 -23.11
C ILE A 131 -11.78 11.20 -23.86
N GLU A 132 -12.02 12.05 -24.86
CA GLU A 132 -10.99 12.66 -25.70
C GLU A 132 -10.24 13.80 -24.96
N ARG A 133 -10.78 14.30 -23.87
CA ARG A 133 -10.25 15.39 -23.06
C ARG A 133 -9.18 14.93 -22.07
#